data_70d3d2036a1cceda45169fa76107fb5a
#
_entry.id   70d3d2036a1cceda45169fa76107fb5a
#
_cell.length_a   1.000
_cell.length_b   1.000
_cell.length_c   1.000
_cell.angle_alpha   90.00
_cell.angle_beta   90.00
_cell.angle_gamma   90.00
#
_symmetry.space_group_name_H-M   'P 1'
#
loop_
_entity.id
_entity.type
_entity.pdbx_description
1 polymer ?
#
loop_
_entity_poly.entity_id
_entity_poly.type
_entity_poly.pdbx_seq_one_letter_code
_entity_poly.pdbx_strand_id
1 'polypeptide(L)'
;MATPESKVKKKVYELFDEYGENAYRITPTTGGYGSSGAPDIVVCFFGKYIGVECKAGKGKPTALQMKNLKSIMKAGGYAYVVNERSVGVFSLILSGILSKPNVPPQPEVSDLTYEFED
;
A
#
# COMPACT_ATOMS: atom_id res chain seq x y z
N MET A 1 -0.64 -6.97 -22.13
CA MET A 1 0.71 -6.40 -22.00
C MET A 1 0.85 -5.70 -20.65
N ALA A 2 1.95 -5.94 -19.99
CA ALA A 2 2.17 -5.36 -18.68
C ALA A 2 2.50 -3.89 -18.77
N THR A 3 1.82 -3.06 -17.98
CA THR A 3 2.15 -1.65 -17.87
C THR A 3 3.24 -1.48 -16.82
N PRO A 4 3.94 -0.33 -16.81
CA PRO A 4 4.91 -0.08 -15.73
C PRO A 4 4.28 -0.17 -14.34
N GLU A 5 3.06 0.33 -14.19
CA GLU A 5 2.38 0.28 -12.90
C GLU A 5 2.04 -1.15 -12.49
N SER A 6 1.62 -1.99 -13.43
CA SER A 6 1.32 -3.38 -13.14
C SER A 6 2.57 -4.17 -12.76
N LYS A 7 3.74 -3.75 -13.26
CA LYS A 7 4.99 -4.38 -12.86
C LYS A 7 5.34 -4.06 -11.42
N VAL A 8 5.05 -2.85 -10.98
CA VAL A 8 5.23 -2.47 -9.57
C VAL A 8 4.28 -3.30 -8.71
N LYS A 9 3.04 -3.41 -9.13
CA LYS A 9 2.05 -4.19 -8.40
C LYS A 9 2.49 -5.64 -8.25
N LYS A 10 3.04 -6.23 -9.30
CA LYS A 10 3.52 -7.60 -9.25
C LYS A 10 4.63 -7.77 -8.22
N LYS A 11 5.56 -6.81 -8.16
CA LYS A 11 6.63 -6.87 -7.19
C LYS A 11 6.12 -6.76 -5.76
N VAL A 12 5.11 -5.92 -5.55
CA VAL A 12 4.50 -5.81 -4.23
C VAL A 12 3.84 -7.12 -3.84
N TYR A 13 3.13 -7.76 -4.77
CA TYR A 13 2.56 -9.09 -4.52
C TYR A 13 3.64 -10.09 -4.10
N GLU A 14 4.77 -10.08 -4.80
CA GLU A 14 5.87 -11.00 -4.51
C GLU A 14 6.42 -10.78 -3.10
N LEU A 15 6.51 -9.52 -2.68
CA LEU A 15 6.97 -9.22 -1.33
C LEU A 15 6.02 -9.80 -0.27
N PHE A 16 4.73 -9.63 -0.46
CA PHE A 16 3.77 -10.20 0.48
C PHE A 16 3.76 -11.72 0.44
N ASP A 17 3.94 -12.30 -0.75
CA ASP A 17 3.94 -13.75 -0.88
C ASP A 17 5.06 -14.43 -0.10
N GLU A 18 6.14 -13.70 0.18
CA GLU A 18 7.22 -14.22 1.01
C GLU A 18 6.77 -14.54 2.43
N TYR A 19 5.68 -13.95 2.87
CA TYR A 19 5.16 -14.16 4.22
C TYR A 19 4.10 -15.25 4.30
N GLY A 20 3.79 -15.86 3.16
CA GLY A 20 2.87 -16.99 3.13
C GLY A 20 1.49 -16.65 3.62
N GLU A 21 0.94 -17.50 4.45
CA GLU A 21 -0.44 -17.31 4.94
C GLU A 21 -0.58 -16.19 5.97
N ASN A 22 0.52 -15.57 6.36
CA ASN A 22 0.46 -14.42 7.26
C ASN A 22 0.18 -13.11 6.52
N ALA A 23 0.03 -13.17 5.21
CA ALA A 23 -0.29 -12.02 4.38
C ALA A 23 -1.48 -12.37 3.48
N TYR A 24 -2.66 -12.12 3.99
CA TYR A 24 -3.89 -12.37 3.20
C TYR A 24 -4.23 -11.10 2.43
N ARG A 25 -4.20 -11.20 1.11
CA ARG A 25 -4.42 -10.01 0.28
C ARG A 25 -5.66 -10.14 -0.59
N ILE A 26 -6.25 -9.01 -0.89
CA ILE A 26 -7.28 -8.89 -1.89
C ILE A 26 -6.95 -7.72 -2.80
N THR A 27 -7.44 -7.79 -4.02
CA THR A 27 -7.34 -6.68 -4.96
C THR A 27 -8.74 -6.10 -5.10
N PRO A 28 -8.99 -4.92 -4.51
CA PRO A 28 -10.31 -4.32 -4.63
C PRO A 28 -10.65 -4.05 -6.08
N THR A 29 -11.89 -4.32 -6.45
CA THR A 29 -12.37 -3.99 -7.78
C THR A 29 -13.23 -2.75 -7.69
N THR A 30 -13.05 -1.84 -8.65
CA THR A 30 -13.86 -0.64 -8.68
C THR A 30 -15.10 -0.82 -9.55
N GLY A 31 -15.05 -1.76 -10.47
CA GLY A 31 -16.22 -2.20 -11.22
C GLY A 31 -17.03 -1.13 -11.94
N GLY A 32 -16.49 0.03 -12.12
CA GLY A 32 -17.20 1.11 -12.77
C GLY A 32 -18.23 1.80 -11.89
N TYR A 33 -18.40 1.37 -10.68
CA TYR A 33 -19.32 2.00 -9.73
C TYR A 33 -18.56 2.52 -8.54
N GLY A 34 -19.06 3.55 -7.98
CA GLY A 34 -18.60 4.04 -6.73
C GLY A 34 -17.20 4.54 -6.77
N SER A 35 -16.56 4.42 -5.66
CA SER A 35 -15.30 5.04 -5.41
C SER A 35 -14.18 4.42 -6.21
N SER A 36 -13.50 5.22 -7.00
CA SER A 36 -12.31 4.80 -7.71
C SER A 36 -11.06 5.05 -6.90
N GLY A 37 -11.20 5.41 -5.63
CA GLY A 37 -10.06 5.77 -4.79
C GLY A 37 -9.52 4.64 -3.93
N ALA A 38 -10.06 3.43 -4.04
CA ALA A 38 -9.56 2.32 -3.25
C ALA A 38 -8.12 1.99 -3.61
N PRO A 39 -7.30 1.56 -2.63
CA PRO A 39 -5.93 1.13 -2.93
C PRO A 39 -5.91 -0.05 -3.89
N ASP A 40 -4.82 -0.17 -4.64
CA ASP A 40 -4.65 -1.30 -5.56
C ASP A 40 -4.64 -2.64 -4.85
N ILE A 41 -4.07 -2.67 -3.66
CA ILE A 41 -3.90 -3.90 -2.90
C ILE A 41 -4.26 -3.63 -1.45
N VAL A 42 -5.02 -4.54 -0.85
CA VAL A 42 -5.30 -4.50 0.57
C VAL A 42 -4.85 -5.83 1.17
N VAL A 43 -4.11 -5.75 2.25
CA VAL A 43 -3.54 -6.95 2.88
C VAL A 43 -3.81 -6.94 4.37
N CYS A 44 -4.22 -8.10 4.87
CA CYS A 44 -4.18 -8.34 6.30
C CYS A 44 -2.84 -9.01 6.58
N PHE A 45 -1.94 -8.30 7.22
CA PHE A 45 -0.55 -8.68 7.39
C PHE A 45 -0.26 -8.88 8.87
N PHE A 46 -0.23 -10.14 9.30
CA PHE A 46 -0.07 -10.46 10.73
C PHE A 46 -1.11 -9.73 11.56
N GLY A 47 -2.33 -9.68 11.06
CA GLY A 47 -3.43 -9.01 11.75
C GLY A 47 -3.51 -7.50 11.55
N LYS A 48 -2.60 -6.91 10.77
CA LYS A 48 -2.57 -5.48 10.53
C LYS A 48 -3.09 -5.18 9.13
N TYR A 49 -3.93 -4.16 9.03
CA TYR A 49 -4.50 -3.75 7.74
C TYR A 49 -3.49 -2.86 7.01
N ILE A 50 -3.14 -3.24 5.79
CA ILE A 50 -2.23 -2.46 4.97
C ILE A 50 -2.87 -2.20 3.61
N GLY A 51 -2.99 -0.93 3.24
CA GLY A 51 -3.43 -0.55 1.90
C GLY A 51 -2.24 -0.05 1.11
N VAL A 52 -2.08 -0.52 -0.12
CA VAL A 52 -0.97 -0.12 -0.98
C VAL A 52 -1.49 0.38 -2.31
N GLU A 53 -1.08 1.59 -2.66
CA GLU A 53 -1.34 2.17 -3.96
C GLU A 53 -0.07 2.10 -4.78
N CYS A 54 -0.14 1.52 -5.97
CA CYS A 54 1.04 1.34 -6.82
C CYS A 54 1.03 2.39 -7.92
N LYS A 55 2.16 3.03 -8.11
CA LYS A 55 2.37 4.03 -9.16
C LYS A 55 3.66 3.74 -9.88
N ALA A 56 3.84 4.33 -11.04
CA ALA A 56 5.06 4.15 -11.83
C ALA A 56 5.57 5.50 -12.29
N GLY A 57 6.88 5.60 -12.47
CA GLY A 57 7.51 6.81 -12.95
C GLY A 57 7.24 7.98 -12.02
N LYS A 58 6.68 9.04 -12.59
CA LYS A 58 6.33 10.24 -11.83
C LYS A 58 4.85 10.29 -11.46
N GLY A 59 4.14 9.15 -11.63
CA GLY A 59 2.75 9.08 -11.27
C GLY A 59 2.51 9.30 -9.80
N LYS A 60 1.41 9.98 -9.49
CA LYS A 60 1.02 10.31 -8.12
C LYS A 60 -0.42 9.93 -7.90
N PRO A 61 -0.82 9.62 -6.67
CA PRO A 61 -2.22 9.34 -6.39
C PRO A 61 -3.09 10.56 -6.69
N THR A 62 -4.31 10.29 -7.08
CA THR A 62 -5.32 11.33 -7.22
C THR A 62 -5.73 11.81 -5.82
N ALA A 63 -6.45 12.92 -5.78
CA ALA A 63 -6.96 13.43 -4.50
C ALA A 63 -7.86 12.41 -3.81
N LEU A 64 -8.67 11.68 -4.57
CA LEU A 64 -9.56 10.68 -4.01
C LEU A 64 -8.76 9.49 -3.45
N GLN A 65 -7.71 9.06 -4.15
CA GLN A 65 -6.85 8.00 -3.67
C GLN A 65 -6.16 8.41 -2.36
N MET A 66 -5.65 9.64 -2.32
CA MET A 66 -5.02 10.14 -1.10
C MET A 66 -6.00 10.20 0.06
N LYS A 67 -7.23 10.60 -0.21
CA LYS A 67 -8.27 10.64 0.82
C LYS A 67 -8.49 9.25 1.41
N ASN A 68 -8.55 8.25 0.56
CA ASN A 68 -8.74 6.87 1.02
C ASN A 68 -7.56 6.38 1.85
N LEU A 69 -6.33 6.67 1.41
CA LEU A 69 -5.15 6.27 2.15
C LEU A 69 -5.13 6.91 3.53
N LYS A 70 -5.47 8.19 3.61
CA LYS A 70 -5.54 8.88 4.90
C LYS A 70 -6.62 8.30 5.79
N SER A 71 -7.73 7.89 5.22
CA SER A 71 -8.81 7.27 5.98
C SER A 71 -8.37 5.95 6.60
N ILE A 72 -7.59 5.17 5.86
CA ILE A 72 -7.03 3.93 6.39
C ILE A 72 -6.16 4.21 7.60
N MET A 73 -5.30 5.22 7.50
CA MET A 73 -4.41 5.57 8.60
C MET A 73 -5.19 6.07 9.81
N LYS A 74 -6.22 6.87 9.59
CA LYS A 74 -7.06 7.36 10.68
C LYS A 74 -7.76 6.22 11.40
N ALA A 75 -8.11 5.17 10.67
CA ALA A 75 -8.78 4.01 11.24
C ALA A 75 -7.80 3.05 11.94
N GLY A 76 -6.51 3.37 11.95
CA GLY A 76 -5.51 2.57 12.63
C GLY A 76 -4.75 1.61 11.75
N GLY A 77 -4.98 1.66 10.44
CA GLY A 77 -4.25 0.82 9.51
C GLY A 77 -2.99 1.49 8.98
N TYR A 78 -2.33 0.80 8.08
CA TYR A 78 -1.15 1.32 7.39
C TYR A 78 -1.50 1.57 5.94
N ALA A 79 -0.95 2.63 5.36
CA ALA A 79 -1.19 2.96 3.97
C ALA A 79 0.09 3.48 3.33
N TYR A 80 0.39 2.96 2.15
CA TYR A 80 1.63 3.30 1.47
C TYR A 80 1.38 3.49 -0.02
N VAL A 81 2.21 4.32 -0.62
CA VAL A 81 2.28 4.42 -2.07
C VAL A 81 3.66 3.94 -2.46
N VAL A 82 3.70 3.00 -3.40
CA VAL A 82 4.94 2.33 -3.78
C VAL A 82 5.13 2.46 -5.29
N ASN A 83 6.33 2.77 -5.70
CA ASN A 83 6.70 2.76 -7.11
C ASN A 83 7.96 1.93 -7.30
N GLU A 84 8.47 1.90 -8.53
CA GLU A 84 9.64 1.07 -8.83
C GLU A 84 10.89 1.48 -8.05
N ARG A 85 10.94 2.74 -7.61
CA ARG A 85 12.09 3.23 -6.84
C ARG A 85 11.98 2.91 -5.35
N SER A 86 10.79 2.67 -4.85
CA SER A 86 10.57 2.48 -3.43
C SER A 86 10.22 1.05 -3.02
N VAL A 87 10.13 0.14 -3.99
CA VAL A 87 9.80 -1.26 -3.66
C VAL A 87 10.80 -1.86 -2.67
N GLY A 88 12.09 -1.56 -2.83
CA GLY A 88 13.11 -2.07 -1.92
C GLY A 88 12.92 -1.53 -0.51
N VAL A 89 12.65 -0.24 -0.40
CA VAL A 89 12.39 0.38 0.90
C VAL A 89 11.12 -0.18 1.51
N PHE A 90 10.12 -0.44 0.69
CA PHE A 90 8.87 -1.02 1.17
C PHE A 90 9.10 -2.39 1.80
N SER A 91 10.01 -3.18 1.23
CA SER A 91 10.38 -4.45 1.82
C SER A 91 10.90 -4.28 3.25
N LEU A 92 11.72 -3.25 3.47
CA LEU A 92 12.23 -2.96 4.81
C LEU A 92 11.12 -2.46 5.74
N ILE A 93 10.19 -1.67 5.20
CA ILE A 93 9.06 -1.19 5.98
C ILE A 93 8.22 -2.36 6.48
N LEU A 94 7.97 -3.35 5.64
CA LEU A 94 7.21 -4.53 6.04
C LEU A 94 7.91 -5.27 7.19
N SER A 95 9.23 -5.42 7.09
CA SER A 95 9.99 -6.04 8.18
C SER A 95 9.85 -5.27 9.49
N GLY A 96 9.82 -3.94 9.39
CA GLY A 96 9.65 -3.10 10.58
C GLY A 96 8.26 -3.23 11.19
N ILE A 97 7.24 -3.42 10.36
CA ILE A 97 5.87 -3.57 10.85
C ILE A 97 5.72 -4.82 11.70
N LEU A 98 6.45 -5.88 11.37
CA LEU A 98 6.37 -7.13 12.11
C LEU A 98 6.67 -6.97 13.59
N SER A 99 7.56 -6.05 13.94
CA SER A 99 7.96 -5.86 15.33
C SER A 99 7.04 -4.94 16.10
N LYS A 100 6.04 -4.34 15.43
CA LYS A 100 5.15 -3.40 16.09
C LYS A 100 3.98 -4.13 16.75
N PRO A 101 3.50 -3.65 17.89
CA PRO A 101 2.32 -4.25 18.49
C PRO A 101 1.08 -4.01 17.64
N ASN A 102 0.04 -4.82 17.86
CA ASN A 102 -1.23 -4.68 17.16
C ASN A 102 -2.08 -3.57 17.77
N VAL A 103 -1.53 -2.38 17.81
CA VAL A 103 -2.26 -1.18 18.21
C VAL A 103 -2.25 -0.23 17.03
N PRO A 104 -3.29 0.60 16.89
CA PRO A 104 -3.31 1.53 15.77
C PRO A 104 -2.10 2.45 15.80
N PRO A 105 -1.42 2.61 14.67
CA PRO A 105 -0.32 3.57 14.60
C PRO A 105 -0.86 5.00 14.66
N GLN A 106 0.02 5.93 15.02
CA GLN A 106 -0.31 7.34 14.95
C GLN A 106 0.00 7.79 13.52
N PRO A 107 -1.00 8.07 12.71
CA PRO A 107 -0.74 8.36 11.31
C PRO A 107 -0.03 9.71 11.14
N GLU A 108 0.98 9.68 10.31
CA GLU A 108 1.70 10.88 9.91
C GLU A 108 1.50 11.05 8.41
N VAL A 109 1.11 12.23 8.00
CA VAL A 109 0.91 12.48 6.57
C VAL A 109 2.20 12.25 5.80
N SER A 110 3.32 12.57 6.40
CA SER A 110 4.63 12.35 5.77
C SER A 110 4.86 10.87 5.46
N ASP A 111 4.27 9.97 6.23
CA ASP A 111 4.43 8.54 5.97
C ASP A 111 3.77 8.13 4.66
N LEU A 112 2.70 8.82 4.28
CA LEU A 112 2.04 8.54 3.02
C LEU A 112 2.81 9.08 1.83
N THR A 113 3.47 10.21 2.00
CA THR A 113 4.12 10.88 0.89
C THR A 113 5.58 10.51 0.73
N TYR A 114 6.08 9.71 1.64
CA TYR A 114 7.47 9.32 1.65
C TYR A 114 7.94 8.78 0.30
N GLU A 115 7.15 7.91 -0.31
CA GLU A 115 7.53 7.25 -1.55
C GLU A 115 7.46 8.13 -2.78
N PHE A 116 6.90 9.31 -2.65
CA PHE A 116 6.80 10.24 -3.76
C PHE A 116 7.91 11.25 -3.79
N GLU A 117 8.58 11.40 -2.69
CA GLU A 117 9.65 12.37 -2.63
C GLU A 117 10.85 11.84 -3.37
N ASP A 118 11.29 12.60 -4.33
CA ASP A 118 12.42 12.21 -5.16
C ASP A 118 13.71 12.76 -4.60
#